data_2eab2478a78038e22c46e7aead8a7fc4
#
_entry.id   2eab2478a78038e22c46e7aead8a7fc4
#
_cell.length_a   1.000
_cell.length_b   1.000
_cell.length_c   1.000
_cell.angle_alpha   90.00
_cell.angle_beta   90.00
_cell.angle_gamma   90.00
#
_symmetry.space_group_name_H-M   'P 1'
#
loop_
_entity.id
_entity.type
_entity.pdbx_description
1 polymer ?
#
loop_
_entity_poly.entity_id
_entity_poly.type
_entity_poly.pdbx_seq_one_letter_code
_entity_poly.pdbx_strand_id
1 'polypeptide(L)'
;MPTFPRGLAFAAVFACTAPLPGQSRAPAPLKVFISIDMEGLAGVVNGSDVQPRRPDYPYFRTVMAGEANAAIAGAFRAGATEVVVRDSHGNKDNMIPGDLDPRARLIRGASTGGKNMMEGIDSTFGAVVFVGFHAKAGTPKAILAHTSTGNVVDISINGVSLPEGGYNALIAGLYGVPVVFAAGDRALTEQITGLLGPIETVATKYEV
;
A
#
# COMPACT_ATOMS: atom_id res chain seq x y z
N MET A 1 -64.33 32.98 -50.68
CA MET A 1 -63.12 33.41 -49.96
C MET A 1 -63.13 32.76 -48.64
N PRO A 2 -62.24 31.78 -48.34
CA PRO A 2 -62.21 31.13 -47.04
C PRO A 2 -61.24 31.89 -46.09
N THR A 3 -61.75 32.10 -44.89
CA THR A 3 -61.04 32.76 -43.77
C THR A 3 -60.15 31.78 -43.05
N PHE A 4 -58.86 32.14 -42.87
CA PHE A 4 -57.86 31.38 -42.11
C PHE A 4 -58.04 31.64 -40.59
N PRO A 5 -57.92 30.62 -39.73
CA PRO A 5 -57.96 30.81 -38.30
C PRO A 5 -56.59 31.30 -37.76
N ARG A 6 -56.65 32.18 -36.77
CA ARG A 6 -55.55 32.79 -36.04
C ARG A 6 -54.78 31.70 -35.25
N GLY A 7 -53.46 31.64 -35.46
CA GLY A 7 -52.57 30.77 -34.72
C GLY A 7 -52.47 31.14 -33.24
N LEU A 8 -52.58 30.14 -32.36
CA LEU A 8 -52.21 30.23 -30.94
C LEU A 8 -50.68 30.15 -30.82
N ALA A 9 -50.09 31.22 -30.28
CA ALA A 9 -48.68 31.19 -29.90
C ALA A 9 -48.56 30.49 -28.53
N PHE A 10 -47.88 29.36 -28.51
CA PHE A 10 -47.42 28.70 -27.26
C PHE A 10 -46.15 29.41 -26.76
N ALA A 11 -46.26 30.12 -25.65
CA ALA A 11 -45.13 30.64 -24.92
C ALA A 11 -44.51 29.48 -24.08
N ALA A 12 -43.34 28.96 -24.48
CA ALA A 12 -42.58 28.03 -23.67
C ALA A 12 -41.93 28.79 -22.52
N VAL A 13 -42.38 28.56 -21.31
CA VAL A 13 -41.73 29.04 -20.09
C VAL A 13 -40.56 28.14 -19.80
N PHE A 14 -39.35 28.57 -20.11
CA PHE A 14 -38.13 27.96 -19.65
C PHE A 14 -37.96 28.26 -18.15
N ALA A 15 -38.28 27.29 -17.29
CA ALA A 15 -37.90 27.34 -15.89
C ALA A 15 -36.38 27.11 -15.77
N CYS A 16 -35.65 28.20 -15.56
CA CYS A 16 -34.23 28.12 -15.20
C CYS A 16 -34.15 27.58 -13.78
N THR A 17 -33.92 26.28 -13.61
CA THR A 17 -33.55 25.70 -12.31
C THR A 17 -32.12 26.10 -12.00
N ALA A 18 -31.92 27.11 -11.16
CA ALA A 18 -30.62 27.43 -10.58
C ALA A 18 -30.13 26.18 -9.79
N PRO A 19 -28.86 25.77 -9.96
CA PRO A 19 -28.32 24.67 -9.16
C PRO A 19 -28.36 25.10 -7.68
N LEU A 20 -28.94 24.24 -6.85
CA LEU A 20 -28.90 24.39 -5.38
C LEU A 20 -27.42 24.46 -4.94
N PRO A 21 -27.07 25.35 -3.97
CA PRO A 21 -25.69 25.43 -3.45
C PRO A 21 -25.25 24.03 -2.98
N GLY A 22 -24.12 23.58 -3.49
CA GLY A 22 -23.64 22.20 -3.38
C GLY A 22 -23.71 21.67 -1.97
N GLN A 23 -24.48 20.62 -1.78
CA GLN A 23 -24.27 19.70 -0.68
C GLN A 23 -22.85 19.18 -0.84
N SER A 24 -21.93 19.57 0.04
CA SER A 24 -20.60 18.98 0.14
C SER A 24 -20.81 17.49 0.40
N ARG A 25 -20.64 16.69 -0.66
CA ARG A 25 -20.68 15.22 -0.52
C ARG A 25 -19.59 14.87 0.49
N ALA A 26 -19.97 14.21 1.58
CA ALA A 26 -18.98 13.71 2.53
C ALA A 26 -17.89 12.94 1.74
N PRO A 27 -16.60 13.14 2.07
CA PRO A 27 -15.53 12.40 1.41
C PRO A 27 -15.86 10.91 1.41
N ALA A 28 -15.60 10.24 0.30
CA ALA A 28 -15.77 8.79 0.25
C ALA A 28 -14.89 8.13 1.35
N PRO A 29 -15.37 7.08 2.01
CA PRO A 29 -14.61 6.41 3.06
C PRO A 29 -13.25 5.97 2.49
N LEU A 30 -12.16 6.36 3.14
CA LEU A 30 -10.80 5.98 2.77
C LEU A 30 -10.44 4.67 3.46
N LYS A 31 -10.23 3.62 2.68
CA LYS A 31 -9.72 2.34 3.15
C LYS A 31 -8.25 2.20 2.76
N VAL A 32 -7.37 1.93 3.71
CA VAL A 32 -5.92 1.84 3.50
C VAL A 32 -5.45 0.40 3.68
N PHE A 33 -4.67 -0.09 2.70
CA PHE A 33 -3.99 -1.39 2.76
C PHE A 33 -2.52 -1.18 3.13
N ILE A 34 -2.06 -1.83 4.20
CA ILE A 34 -0.67 -1.83 4.62
C ILE A 34 -0.10 -3.23 4.37
N SER A 35 0.89 -3.35 3.50
CA SER A 35 1.71 -4.56 3.39
C SER A 35 2.98 -4.34 4.18
N ILE A 36 3.28 -5.24 5.13
CA ILE A 36 4.45 -5.10 5.99
C ILE A 36 5.37 -6.30 5.87
N ASP A 37 6.67 -6.01 5.65
CA ASP A 37 7.76 -6.96 5.57
C ASP A 37 8.74 -6.76 6.74
N MET A 38 9.77 -7.58 6.87
CA MET A 38 10.69 -7.49 8.01
C MET A 38 12.08 -6.97 7.65
N GLU A 39 12.58 -7.24 6.46
CA GLU A 39 13.97 -6.92 6.09
C GLU A 39 14.26 -5.43 6.09
N GLY A 40 13.27 -4.60 5.76
CA GLY A 40 13.38 -3.15 5.76
C GLY A 40 13.12 -2.48 7.10
N LEU A 41 12.79 -3.20 8.18
CA LEU A 41 12.52 -2.62 9.50
C LEU A 41 13.78 -2.01 10.12
N ALA A 42 13.59 -1.04 11.00
CA ALA A 42 14.66 -0.41 11.74
C ALA A 42 15.47 -1.45 12.55
N GLY A 43 16.80 -1.38 12.46
CA GLY A 43 17.72 -2.24 13.19
C GLY A 43 17.88 -3.66 12.64
N VAL A 44 17.04 -4.12 11.71
CA VAL A 44 17.20 -5.42 11.03
C VAL A 44 18.37 -5.33 10.06
N VAL A 45 19.44 -6.11 10.29
CA VAL A 45 20.67 -6.08 9.48
C VAL A 45 21.16 -7.46 9.05
N ASN A 46 20.67 -8.51 9.69
CA ASN A 46 21.05 -9.90 9.38
C ASN A 46 19.82 -10.72 9.00
N GLY A 47 19.98 -11.67 8.09
CA GLY A 47 18.91 -12.62 7.76
C GLY A 47 18.42 -13.46 8.95
N SER A 48 19.24 -13.63 10.00
CA SER A 48 18.82 -14.27 11.25
C SER A 48 17.80 -13.47 12.03
N ASP A 49 17.81 -12.14 11.92
CA ASP A 49 16.91 -11.23 12.65
C ASP A 49 15.44 -11.46 12.29
N VAL A 50 15.22 -11.90 11.05
CA VAL A 50 13.90 -12.10 10.47
C VAL A 50 13.48 -13.58 10.37
N GLN A 51 14.30 -14.50 10.91
CA GLN A 51 14.01 -15.94 10.83
C GLN A 51 13.42 -16.48 12.13
N PRO A 52 12.30 -17.22 12.09
CA PRO A 52 11.75 -17.92 13.24
C PRO A 52 12.81 -18.82 13.93
N ARG A 53 12.73 -18.96 15.24
CA ARG A 53 13.65 -19.73 16.09
C ARG A 53 15.05 -19.14 16.26
N ARG A 54 15.35 -17.97 15.71
CA ARG A 54 16.60 -17.24 15.99
C ARG A 54 16.42 -16.38 17.25
N PRO A 55 17.50 -16.15 18.02
CA PRO A 55 17.41 -15.47 19.34
C PRO A 55 16.76 -14.08 19.28
N ASP A 56 17.07 -13.27 18.26
CA ASP A 56 16.64 -11.89 18.17
C ASP A 56 15.30 -11.72 17.42
N TYR A 57 14.80 -12.79 16.76
CA TYR A 57 13.53 -12.73 16.02
C TYR A 57 12.33 -12.28 16.89
N PRO A 58 12.15 -12.70 18.15
CA PRO A 58 11.06 -12.19 18.99
C PRO A 58 11.12 -10.68 19.20
N TYR A 59 12.33 -10.10 19.33
CA TYR A 59 12.50 -8.66 19.43
C TYR A 59 12.08 -7.97 18.14
N PHE A 60 12.54 -8.43 16.97
CA PHE A 60 12.19 -7.80 15.69
C PHE A 60 10.72 -7.96 15.31
N ARG A 61 10.01 -8.94 15.84
CA ARG A 61 8.55 -8.98 15.76
C ARG A 61 7.89 -7.81 16.50
N THR A 62 8.45 -7.38 17.63
CA THR A 62 7.94 -6.19 18.35
C THR A 62 8.24 -4.90 17.59
N VAL A 63 9.40 -4.82 16.92
CA VAL A 63 9.72 -3.71 16.00
C VAL A 63 8.71 -3.67 14.85
N MET A 64 8.44 -4.83 14.22
CA MET A 64 7.44 -4.96 13.17
C MET A 64 6.07 -4.45 13.60
N ALA A 65 5.60 -4.86 14.77
CA ALA A 65 4.32 -4.39 15.32
C ALA A 65 4.34 -2.88 15.60
N GLY A 66 5.45 -2.36 16.11
CA GLY A 66 5.65 -0.92 16.36
C GLY A 66 5.56 -0.09 15.08
N GLU A 67 6.26 -0.49 14.02
CA GLU A 67 6.22 0.21 12.72
C GLU A 67 4.85 0.08 12.04
N ALA A 68 4.21 -1.10 12.13
CA ALA A 68 2.83 -1.27 11.66
C ALA A 68 1.88 -0.31 12.39
N ASN A 69 1.96 -0.23 13.72
CA ASN A 69 1.11 0.64 14.52
C ASN A 69 1.35 2.13 14.22
N ALA A 70 2.58 2.52 13.94
CA ALA A 70 2.89 3.88 13.49
C ALA A 70 2.23 4.20 12.14
N ALA A 71 2.28 3.27 11.18
CA ALA A 71 1.63 3.42 9.88
C ALA A 71 0.10 3.43 10.02
N ILE A 72 -0.49 2.56 10.84
CA ILE A 72 -1.93 2.55 11.16
C ILE A 72 -2.37 3.90 11.74
N ALA A 73 -1.63 4.40 12.73
CA ALA A 73 -1.93 5.70 13.34
C ALA A 73 -1.82 6.85 12.32
N GLY A 74 -0.83 6.79 11.41
CA GLY A 74 -0.68 7.72 10.30
C GLY A 74 -1.88 7.70 9.36
N ALA A 75 -2.33 6.51 8.95
CA ALA A 75 -3.49 6.34 8.08
C ALA A 75 -4.77 6.91 8.69
N PHE A 76 -5.05 6.63 9.98
CA PHE A 76 -6.22 7.19 10.67
C PHE A 76 -6.13 8.71 10.82
N ARG A 77 -4.93 9.27 11.11
CA ARG A 77 -4.75 10.73 11.13
C ARG A 77 -4.99 11.38 9.77
N ALA A 78 -4.69 10.66 8.68
CA ALA A 78 -4.97 11.10 7.32
C ALA A 78 -6.45 10.93 6.89
N GLY A 79 -7.32 10.46 7.80
CA GLY A 79 -8.75 10.31 7.55
C GLY A 79 -9.18 8.92 7.07
N ALA A 80 -8.32 7.90 7.19
CA ALA A 80 -8.74 6.53 6.91
C ALA A 80 -9.89 6.13 7.83
N THR A 81 -10.89 5.46 7.26
CA THR A 81 -12.04 4.90 7.97
C THR A 81 -11.86 3.40 8.26
N GLU A 82 -11.01 2.73 7.50
CA GLU A 82 -10.64 1.33 7.68
C GLU A 82 -9.16 1.15 7.32
N VAL A 83 -8.44 0.36 8.12
CA VAL A 83 -7.06 -0.03 7.84
C VAL A 83 -6.95 -1.54 7.91
N VAL A 84 -6.37 -2.12 6.87
CA VAL A 84 -6.09 -3.56 6.78
C VAL A 84 -4.59 -3.74 6.66
N VAL A 85 -4.01 -4.56 7.53
CA VAL A 85 -2.58 -4.89 7.54
C VAL A 85 -2.39 -6.31 7.03
N ARG A 86 -1.52 -6.50 6.06
CA ARG A 86 -1.06 -7.81 5.59
C ARG A 86 0.32 -8.08 6.13
N ASP A 87 0.48 -9.11 6.93
CA ASP A 87 1.77 -9.70 7.26
C ASP A 87 2.35 -10.36 6.02
N SER A 88 3.46 -9.82 5.49
CA SER A 88 3.97 -10.16 4.17
C SER A 88 5.30 -10.93 4.21
N HIS A 89 5.99 -10.96 5.36
CA HIS A 89 7.29 -11.60 5.49
C HIS A 89 7.20 -13.14 5.59
N GLY A 90 8.03 -13.83 4.83
CA GLY A 90 8.22 -15.28 4.94
C GLY A 90 6.91 -16.07 4.84
N ASN A 91 6.58 -16.85 5.87
CA ASN A 91 5.33 -17.61 5.99
C ASN A 91 4.12 -16.79 6.46
N LYS A 92 4.29 -15.49 6.68
CA LYS A 92 3.21 -14.52 6.95
C LYS A 92 2.47 -14.78 8.28
N ASP A 93 3.21 -15.22 9.28
CA ASP A 93 2.71 -15.44 10.66
C ASP A 93 3.57 -14.74 11.72
N ASN A 94 4.27 -13.67 11.31
CA ASN A 94 5.20 -12.92 12.13
C ASN A 94 4.49 -12.01 13.15
N MET A 95 3.40 -11.37 12.75
CA MET A 95 2.65 -10.47 13.63
C MET A 95 1.80 -11.24 14.65
N ILE A 96 1.84 -10.79 15.91
CA ILE A 96 0.95 -11.26 16.96
C ILE A 96 -0.29 -10.36 16.97
N PRO A 97 -1.52 -10.91 16.81
CA PRO A 97 -2.72 -10.08 16.71
C PRO A 97 -2.92 -9.12 17.90
N GLY A 98 -2.50 -9.52 19.11
CA GLY A 98 -2.62 -8.70 20.31
C GLY A 98 -1.68 -7.49 20.37
N ASP A 99 -0.64 -7.46 19.53
CA ASP A 99 0.33 -6.36 19.48
C ASP A 99 -0.06 -5.28 18.46
N LEU A 100 -1.09 -5.55 17.65
CA LEU A 100 -1.57 -4.61 16.63
C LEU A 100 -2.63 -3.66 17.20
N ASP A 101 -2.64 -2.42 16.72
CA ASP A 101 -3.72 -1.46 17.02
C ASP A 101 -5.09 -2.10 16.75
N PRO A 102 -5.98 -2.17 17.76
CA PRO A 102 -7.25 -2.90 17.66
C PRO A 102 -8.23 -2.31 16.63
N ARG A 103 -7.97 -1.11 16.14
CA ARG A 103 -8.77 -0.50 15.06
C ARG A 103 -8.44 -1.08 13.69
N ALA A 104 -7.27 -1.69 13.52
CA ALA A 104 -6.87 -2.29 12.25
C ALA A 104 -7.28 -3.76 12.17
N ARG A 105 -7.48 -4.25 10.97
CA ARG A 105 -7.72 -5.67 10.67
C ARG A 105 -6.43 -6.31 10.19
N LEU A 106 -6.09 -7.48 10.70
CA LEU A 106 -4.89 -8.22 10.33
C LEU A 106 -5.23 -9.39 9.40
N ILE A 107 -4.51 -9.46 8.29
CA ILE A 107 -4.45 -10.63 7.41
C ILE A 107 -3.09 -11.29 7.64
N ARG A 108 -3.09 -12.52 8.13
CA ARG A 108 -1.88 -13.32 8.36
C ARG A 108 -2.05 -14.75 7.86
N GLY A 109 -0.95 -15.47 7.75
CA GLY A 109 -0.91 -16.84 7.25
C GLY A 109 -0.65 -16.92 5.75
N ALA A 110 -0.37 -18.14 5.28
CA ALA A 110 -0.01 -18.40 3.90
C ALA A 110 -1.05 -17.88 2.91
N SER A 111 -0.56 -17.33 1.80
CA SER A 111 -1.41 -16.91 0.70
C SER A 111 -1.87 -18.13 -0.10
N THR A 112 -3.14 -18.17 -0.46
CA THR A 112 -3.73 -19.23 -1.30
C THR A 112 -3.88 -18.82 -2.75
N GLY A 113 -3.52 -17.57 -3.10
CA GLY A 113 -3.67 -17.01 -4.45
C GLY A 113 -2.43 -16.27 -4.94
N GLY A 114 -2.52 -15.72 -6.15
CA GLY A 114 -1.42 -15.03 -6.83
C GLY A 114 -1.08 -13.65 -6.26
N LYS A 115 -1.82 -13.16 -5.26
CA LYS A 115 -1.60 -11.83 -4.68
C LYS A 115 -0.46 -11.80 -3.64
N ASN A 116 -0.13 -12.91 -3.02
CA ASN A 116 0.96 -13.10 -2.04
C ASN A 116 1.01 -11.99 -0.96
N MET A 117 1.98 -11.06 -1.07
CA MET A 117 2.15 -9.93 -0.14
C MET A 117 1.00 -8.91 -0.20
N MET A 118 0.17 -8.99 -1.22
CA MET A 118 -1.02 -8.15 -1.44
C MET A 118 -2.33 -8.93 -1.21
N GLU A 119 -2.28 -10.10 -0.55
CA GLU A 119 -3.49 -10.89 -0.27
C GLU A 119 -4.50 -10.08 0.55
N GLY A 120 -5.73 -10.01 0.07
CA GLY A 120 -6.79 -9.21 0.66
C GLY A 120 -7.02 -7.84 -0.01
N ILE A 121 -6.14 -7.41 -0.93
CA ILE A 121 -6.39 -6.18 -1.69
C ILE A 121 -7.52 -6.36 -2.69
N ASP A 122 -8.33 -5.31 -2.86
CA ASP A 122 -9.37 -5.17 -3.87
C ASP A 122 -9.58 -3.69 -4.24
N SER A 123 -10.50 -3.42 -5.18
CA SER A 123 -10.78 -2.06 -5.67
C SER A 123 -11.52 -1.16 -4.67
N THR A 124 -11.84 -1.64 -3.47
CA THR A 124 -12.45 -0.80 -2.42
C THR A 124 -11.43 -0.01 -1.62
N PHE A 125 -10.14 -0.36 -1.75
CA PHE A 125 -9.06 0.40 -1.13
C PHE A 125 -8.78 1.70 -1.89
N GLY A 126 -8.43 2.75 -1.14
CA GLY A 126 -8.05 4.05 -1.72
C GLY A 126 -6.54 4.29 -1.74
N ALA A 127 -5.77 3.54 -0.94
CA ALA A 127 -4.31 3.67 -0.88
C ALA A 127 -3.63 2.40 -0.41
N VAL A 128 -2.36 2.21 -0.83
CA VAL A 128 -1.43 1.20 -0.35
C VAL A 128 -0.24 1.87 0.32
N VAL A 129 0.19 1.28 1.42
CA VAL A 129 1.36 1.65 2.21
C VAL A 129 2.27 0.42 2.32
N PHE A 130 3.55 0.56 2.02
CA PHE A 130 4.57 -0.45 2.22
C PHE A 130 5.42 -0.11 3.44
N VAL A 131 5.61 -1.07 4.35
CA VAL A 131 6.42 -0.91 5.57
C VAL A 131 7.41 -2.06 5.64
N GLY A 132 8.65 -1.76 6.00
CA GLY A 132 9.68 -2.79 6.19
C GLY A 132 10.13 -3.49 4.90
N PHE A 133 9.87 -2.91 3.73
CA PHE A 133 10.33 -3.41 2.44
C PHE A 133 11.82 -3.17 2.24
N HIS A 134 12.44 -3.88 1.31
CA HIS A 134 13.88 -3.85 1.04
C HIS A 134 14.16 -3.77 -0.47
N ALA A 135 15.41 -3.43 -0.82
CA ALA A 135 15.86 -3.35 -2.21
C ALA A 135 15.94 -4.73 -2.86
N LYS A 136 15.84 -4.79 -4.21
CA LYS A 136 15.94 -6.03 -4.97
C LYS A 136 17.32 -6.67 -4.89
N ALA A 137 17.40 -7.95 -5.22
CA ALA A 137 18.66 -8.69 -5.33
C ALA A 137 19.70 -7.95 -6.19
N GLY A 138 20.97 -8.02 -5.78
CA GLY A 138 22.08 -7.42 -6.49
C GLY A 138 22.18 -5.89 -6.40
N THR A 139 21.37 -5.22 -5.57
CA THR A 139 21.47 -3.78 -5.36
C THR A 139 22.71 -3.45 -4.52
N PRO A 140 23.65 -2.64 -5.05
CA PRO A 140 24.81 -2.22 -4.29
C PRO A 140 24.39 -1.41 -3.05
N LYS A 141 25.15 -1.56 -1.96
CA LYS A 141 24.91 -0.80 -0.72
C LYS A 141 23.50 -0.92 -0.16
N ALA A 142 22.83 -2.05 -0.39
CA ALA A 142 21.52 -2.32 0.20
C ALA A 142 21.64 -3.35 1.33
N ILE A 143 20.76 -3.24 2.31
CA ILE A 143 20.76 -4.11 3.48
C ILE A 143 19.73 -5.21 3.26
N LEU A 144 20.21 -6.49 3.29
CA LEU A 144 19.39 -7.69 3.06
C LEU A 144 18.70 -7.74 1.67
N ALA A 145 19.31 -7.12 0.66
CA ALA A 145 18.75 -7.08 -0.69
C ALA A 145 18.54 -8.51 -1.25
N HIS A 146 17.32 -8.80 -1.65
CA HIS A 146 16.92 -10.02 -2.33
C HIS A 146 15.64 -9.81 -3.13
N THR A 147 15.14 -10.83 -3.82
CA THR A 147 13.89 -10.74 -4.57
C THR A 147 13.09 -12.01 -4.34
N SER A 148 11.99 -11.92 -3.59
CA SER A 148 11.07 -13.00 -3.24
C SER A 148 11.69 -14.14 -2.43
N THR A 149 12.81 -14.67 -2.86
CA THR A 149 13.61 -15.70 -2.16
C THR A 149 15.09 -15.49 -2.44
N GLY A 150 15.97 -16.09 -1.64
CA GLY A 150 17.42 -16.05 -1.89
C GLY A 150 17.88 -16.72 -3.19
N ASN A 151 17.00 -17.42 -3.90
CA ASN A 151 17.29 -18.09 -5.16
C ASN A 151 16.88 -17.29 -6.41
N VAL A 152 16.10 -16.23 -6.26
CA VAL A 152 15.67 -15.38 -7.36
C VAL A 152 16.65 -14.23 -7.53
N VAL A 153 17.32 -14.18 -8.67
CA VAL A 153 18.30 -13.15 -8.98
C VAL A 153 17.64 -11.87 -9.50
N ASP A 154 16.58 -12.01 -10.30
CA ASP A 154 15.87 -10.89 -10.89
C ASP A 154 14.42 -11.26 -11.22
N ILE A 155 13.51 -10.29 -11.07
CA ILE A 155 12.17 -10.33 -11.63
C ILE A 155 12.03 -9.10 -12.50
N SER A 156 11.77 -9.29 -13.79
CA SER A 156 11.53 -8.19 -14.70
C SER A 156 10.19 -8.31 -15.42
N ILE A 157 9.51 -7.18 -15.58
CA ILE A 157 8.24 -7.07 -16.32
C ILE A 157 8.41 -5.98 -17.38
N ASN A 158 8.18 -6.33 -18.64
CA ASN A 158 8.39 -5.44 -19.79
C ASN A 158 9.79 -4.81 -19.83
N GLY A 159 10.81 -5.57 -19.43
CA GLY A 159 12.21 -5.13 -19.42
C GLY A 159 12.60 -4.26 -18.21
N VAL A 160 11.69 -3.99 -17.29
CA VAL A 160 11.97 -3.27 -16.05
C VAL A 160 12.19 -4.27 -14.92
N SER A 161 13.39 -4.26 -14.34
CA SER A 161 13.74 -5.09 -13.18
C SER A 161 13.15 -4.48 -11.89
N LEU A 162 12.44 -5.29 -11.10
CA LEU A 162 11.58 -4.83 -10.01
C LEU A 162 12.04 -5.37 -8.65
N PRO A 163 12.06 -4.53 -7.59
CA PRO A 163 12.02 -4.99 -6.21
C PRO A 163 10.64 -5.57 -5.87
N GLU A 164 10.50 -6.17 -4.70
CA GLU A 164 9.22 -6.66 -4.20
C GLU A 164 8.17 -5.54 -4.14
N GLY A 165 8.54 -4.36 -3.66
CA GLY A 165 7.67 -3.18 -3.70
C GLY A 165 7.20 -2.82 -5.12
N GLY A 166 8.05 -3.03 -6.14
CA GLY A 166 7.71 -2.76 -7.53
C GLY A 166 6.63 -3.69 -8.08
N TYR A 167 6.81 -5.01 -8.00
CA TYR A 167 5.79 -5.93 -8.52
C TYR A 167 4.51 -5.95 -7.66
N ASN A 168 4.61 -5.71 -6.35
CA ASN A 168 3.45 -5.55 -5.49
C ASN A 168 2.66 -4.26 -5.81
N ALA A 169 3.35 -3.17 -6.21
CA ALA A 169 2.70 -1.97 -6.73
C ALA A 169 1.93 -2.25 -8.02
N LEU A 170 2.46 -3.11 -8.91
CA LEU A 170 1.71 -3.55 -10.10
C LEU A 170 0.45 -4.33 -9.72
N ILE A 171 0.52 -5.22 -8.71
CA ILE A 171 -0.66 -5.92 -8.20
C ILE A 171 -1.70 -4.92 -7.67
N ALA A 172 -1.28 -3.91 -6.89
CA ALA A 172 -2.17 -2.84 -6.44
C ALA A 172 -2.81 -2.09 -7.63
N GLY A 173 -2.00 -1.79 -8.66
CA GLY A 173 -2.43 -1.14 -9.89
C GLY A 173 -3.51 -1.91 -10.67
N LEU A 174 -3.52 -3.26 -10.62
CA LEU A 174 -4.60 -4.07 -11.22
C LEU A 174 -5.98 -3.79 -10.59
N TYR A 175 -6.00 -3.29 -9.36
CA TYR A 175 -7.23 -2.89 -8.65
C TYR A 175 -7.46 -1.38 -8.68
N GLY A 176 -6.61 -0.61 -9.38
CA GLY A 176 -6.70 0.85 -9.42
C GLY A 176 -6.30 1.54 -8.12
N VAL A 177 -5.54 0.87 -7.24
CA VAL A 177 -5.15 1.38 -5.91
C VAL A 177 -3.71 1.90 -5.97
N PRO A 178 -3.46 3.19 -5.70
CA PRO A 178 -2.12 3.75 -5.72
C PRO A 178 -1.32 3.36 -4.48
N VAL A 179 -0.01 3.13 -4.66
CA VAL A 179 0.95 3.13 -3.57
C VAL A 179 1.30 4.59 -3.25
N VAL A 180 1.13 5.00 -2.01
CA VAL A 180 1.32 6.40 -1.59
C VAL A 180 2.49 6.59 -0.63
N PHE A 181 2.98 5.50 -0.03
CA PHE A 181 4.05 5.53 0.95
C PHE A 181 4.87 4.24 0.93
N ALA A 182 6.18 4.35 1.14
CA ALA A 182 7.05 3.20 1.37
C ALA A 182 8.12 3.50 2.42
N ALA A 183 8.34 2.55 3.35
CA ALA A 183 9.42 2.58 4.33
C ALA A 183 10.28 1.33 4.22
N GLY A 184 11.60 1.50 4.31
CA GLY A 184 12.57 0.43 4.24
C GLY A 184 14.02 0.95 4.31
N ASP A 185 14.99 0.18 3.85
CA ASP A 185 16.35 0.70 3.72
C ASP A 185 16.45 1.82 2.66
N ARG A 186 17.51 2.64 2.71
CA ARG A 186 17.67 3.77 1.78
C ARG A 186 17.61 3.32 0.32
N ALA A 187 18.25 2.20 -0.02
CA ALA A 187 18.28 1.71 -1.39
C ALA A 187 16.87 1.37 -1.90
N LEU A 188 15.98 0.84 -1.05
CA LEU A 188 14.57 0.66 -1.39
C LEU A 188 13.90 2.00 -1.70
N THR A 189 14.08 3.03 -0.83
CA THR A 189 13.40 4.31 -1.03
C THR A 189 13.78 4.95 -2.36
N GLU A 190 15.05 4.84 -2.76
CA GLU A 190 15.54 5.29 -4.06
C GLU A 190 14.93 4.49 -5.22
N GLN A 191 14.89 3.15 -5.11
CA GLN A 191 14.31 2.29 -6.15
C GLN A 191 12.81 2.53 -6.33
N ILE A 192 12.06 2.59 -5.25
CA ILE A 192 10.61 2.73 -5.33
C ILE A 192 10.19 4.10 -5.86
N THR A 193 10.91 5.17 -5.48
CA THR A 193 10.70 6.51 -6.01
C THR A 193 11.03 6.57 -7.50
N GLY A 194 12.11 5.88 -7.92
CA GLY A 194 12.46 5.79 -9.34
C GLY A 194 11.42 5.05 -10.19
N LEU A 195 10.70 4.09 -9.61
CA LEU A 195 9.69 3.29 -10.29
C LEU A 195 8.30 3.94 -10.28
N LEU A 196 7.88 4.49 -9.16
CA LEU A 196 6.51 4.96 -8.94
C LEU A 196 6.36 6.49 -9.05
N GLY A 197 7.49 7.22 -9.15
CA GLY A 197 7.48 8.67 -9.08
C GLY A 197 7.49 9.19 -7.63
N PRO A 198 7.15 10.47 -7.42
CA PRO A 198 7.29 11.14 -6.12
C PRO A 198 6.21 10.68 -5.13
N ILE A 199 6.43 9.53 -4.49
CA ILE A 199 5.65 9.08 -3.33
C ILE A 199 6.41 9.43 -2.04
N GLU A 200 5.69 9.48 -0.91
CA GLU A 200 6.33 9.67 0.40
C GLU A 200 7.15 8.43 0.77
N THR A 201 8.37 8.65 1.27
CA THR A 201 9.25 7.55 1.68
C THR A 201 9.95 7.84 3.00
N VAL A 202 10.26 6.78 3.75
CA VAL A 202 11.09 6.85 4.97
C VAL A 202 12.19 5.80 4.91
N ALA A 203 13.43 6.27 4.96
CA ALA A 203 14.57 5.38 5.16
C ALA A 203 14.70 5.04 6.64
N THR A 204 14.48 3.77 6.99
CA THR A 204 14.57 3.25 8.37
C THR A 204 16.01 2.97 8.79
N LYS A 205 16.89 2.77 7.82
CA LYS A 205 18.31 2.47 8.00
C LYS A 205 19.14 2.81 6.77
N TYR A 206 20.43 3.01 7.01
CA TYR A 206 21.41 3.40 6.01
C TYR A 206 22.58 2.43 6.05
N GLU A 207 23.12 2.09 4.90
CA GLU A 207 24.41 1.43 4.79
C GLU A 207 25.57 2.40 5.14
N VAL A 208 26.65 1.87 5.60
CA VAL A 208 27.91 2.59 5.91
C VAL A 208 29.02 2.19 4.96
#